data_3d98dc38a6d535d27455b39efdab6017
#
_entry.id   3d98dc38a6d535d27455b39efdab6017
#
_cell.length_a   1.000
_cell.length_b   1.000
_cell.length_c   1.000
_cell.angle_alpha   90.00
_cell.angle_beta   90.00
_cell.angle_gamma   90.00
#
_symmetry.space_group_name_H-M   'P 1'
#
loop_
_entity.id
_entity.type
_entity.pdbx_description
1 polymer ?
#
loop_
_entity_poly.entity_id
_entity_poly.type
_entity_poly.pdbx_seq_one_letter_code
_entity_poly.pdbx_strand_id
1 'polypeptide(L)' 'MSLSEAIEVFSGNFPVYAIGDTVVCNKITFGYIATLQNDVISLSPAWIFECTDKNSENDIIRYYNCACLIESGEFWIESL' A
#
# COMPACT_ATOMS: atom_id res chain seq x y z
N MET A 1 9.58 -1.02 -12.53
CA MET A 1 8.57 0.00 -12.16
C MET A 1 9.24 1.13 -11.39
N SER A 2 9.03 2.35 -11.83
CA SER A 2 9.54 3.54 -11.15
C SER A 2 8.65 3.92 -9.96
N LEU A 3 9.15 4.80 -9.10
CA LEU A 3 8.34 5.35 -8.00
C LEU A 3 7.10 6.07 -8.52
N SER A 4 7.22 6.84 -9.62
CA SER A 4 6.08 7.53 -10.22
C SER A 4 4.99 6.56 -10.66
N GLU A 5 5.36 5.45 -11.28
CA GLU A 5 4.42 4.41 -11.68
C GLU A 5 3.76 3.74 -10.46
N ALA A 6 4.53 3.50 -9.40
CA ALA A 6 4.00 2.94 -8.15
C ALA A 6 2.98 3.89 -7.51
N ILE A 7 3.23 5.19 -7.53
CA ILE A 7 2.29 6.19 -7.02
C ILE A 7 1.00 6.20 -7.83
N GLU A 8 1.07 6.03 -9.15
CA GLU A 8 -0.12 5.93 -10.00
C GLU A 8 -0.94 4.68 -9.64
N VAL A 9 -0.28 3.55 -9.45
CA VAL A 9 -0.94 2.30 -9.05
C VAL A 9 -1.60 2.46 -7.68
N PHE A 10 -0.90 3.05 -6.73
CA PHE A 10 -1.42 3.34 -5.40
C PHE A 10 -2.69 4.18 -5.48
N SER A 11 -2.65 5.29 -6.21
CA SER A 11 -3.78 6.21 -6.35
C SER A 11 -4.98 5.55 -7.03
N GLY A 12 -4.75 4.71 -8.05
CA GLY A 12 -5.79 4.03 -8.79
C GLY A 12 -6.46 2.86 -8.05
N ASN A 13 -5.76 2.26 -7.08
CA ASN A 13 -6.28 1.13 -6.31
C ASN A 13 -6.85 1.52 -4.95
N PHE A 14 -6.79 2.79 -4.60
CA PHE A 14 -7.30 3.24 -3.32
C PHE A 14 -8.80 3.49 -3.43
N PRO A 15 -9.63 2.70 -2.75
CA PRO A 15 -11.08 2.92 -2.81
C PRO A 15 -11.45 4.19 -2.02
N VAL A 16 -12.39 4.95 -2.57
CA VAL A 16 -13.04 6.04 -1.84
C VAL A 16 -14.14 5.40 -1.00
N TYR A 17 -13.94 5.33 0.31
CA TYR A 17 -14.88 4.64 1.19
C TYR A 17 -16.07 5.50 1.60
N ALA A 18 -15.84 6.77 1.90
CA ALA A 18 -16.91 7.66 2.36
C ALA A 18 -16.50 9.12 2.14
N ILE A 19 -17.52 9.99 2.12
CA ILE A 19 -17.28 11.44 2.10
C ILE A 19 -16.59 11.82 3.41
N GLY A 20 -15.50 12.58 3.30
CA GLY A 20 -14.72 13.03 4.44
C GLY A 20 -13.55 12.13 4.81
N ASP A 21 -13.35 11.01 4.12
CA ASP A 21 -12.16 10.17 4.30
C ASP A 21 -10.96 10.85 3.64
N THR A 22 -9.86 10.90 4.38
CA THR A 22 -8.59 11.40 3.87
C THR A 22 -7.53 10.34 4.08
N VAL A 23 -6.86 9.95 2.98
CA VAL A 23 -5.77 9.00 3.02
C VAL A 23 -4.46 9.76 2.86
N VAL A 24 -3.55 9.56 3.79
CA VAL A 24 -2.22 10.17 3.76
C VAL A 24 -1.18 9.08 3.72
N CYS A 25 -0.31 9.15 2.72
CA CYS A 25 0.89 8.33 2.68
C CYS A 25 1.99 9.06 3.45
N ASN A 26 2.39 8.51 4.60
CA ASN A 26 3.35 9.15 5.49
C ASN A 26 4.80 8.83 5.10
N LYS A 27 5.01 7.68 4.48
CA LYS A 27 6.34 7.21 4.14
C LYS A 27 6.27 6.21 2.97
N ILE A 28 7.23 6.33 2.07
CA ILE A 28 7.43 5.40 0.95
C ILE A 28 8.83 4.83 1.07
N THR A 29 8.92 3.49 1.08
CA THR A 29 10.18 2.78 1.25
C THR A 29 10.32 1.71 0.18
N PHE A 30 11.52 1.53 -0.35
CA PHE A 30 11.84 0.38 -1.18
C PHE A 30 12.16 -0.81 -0.25
N GLY A 31 11.58 -1.95 -0.54
CA GLY A 31 11.82 -3.16 0.26
C GLY A 31 11.45 -4.43 -0.49
N TYR A 32 11.32 -5.50 0.26
CA TYR A 32 11.00 -6.82 -0.29
C TYR A 32 9.81 -7.42 0.45
N ILE A 33 8.92 -8.03 -0.30
CA ILE A 33 7.79 -8.78 0.22
C ILE A 33 8.14 -10.26 0.14
N ALA A 34 8.06 -10.96 1.28
CA ALA A 34 8.29 -12.39 1.34
C ALA A 34 6.98 -13.14 1.06
N THR A 35 7.04 -14.06 0.12
CA THR A 35 5.90 -14.94 -0.19
C THR A 35 6.34 -16.39 -0.04
N LEU A 36 5.48 -17.23 0.53
CA LEU A 36 5.71 -18.66 0.65
C LEU A 36 4.86 -19.40 -0.38
N GLN A 37 5.51 -20.14 -1.25
CA GLN A 37 4.83 -20.94 -2.26
C GLN A 37 5.58 -22.27 -2.44
N ASN A 38 4.88 -23.40 -2.30
CA ASN A 38 5.45 -24.74 -2.39
C ASN A 38 6.69 -24.94 -1.50
N ASP A 39 6.60 -24.48 -0.25
CA ASP A 39 7.68 -24.51 0.74
C ASP A 39 8.94 -23.71 0.35
N VAL A 40 8.81 -22.84 -0.64
CA VAL A 40 9.88 -21.94 -1.07
C VAL A 40 9.53 -20.50 -0.70
N ILE A 41 10.45 -19.82 -0.01
CA ILE A 41 10.30 -18.40 0.30
C ILE A 41 10.91 -17.60 -0.84
N SER A 42 10.09 -16.76 -1.46
CA SER A 42 10.53 -15.83 -2.50
C SER A 42 10.47 -14.41 -1.98
N LEU A 43 11.49 -13.61 -2.31
CA LEU A 43 11.54 -12.19 -1.99
C LEU A 43 11.28 -11.40 -3.26
N SER A 44 10.23 -10.60 -3.26
CA SER A 44 9.87 -9.76 -4.41
C SER A 44 10.09 -8.29 -4.08
N PRO A 45 10.84 -7.55 -4.90
CA PRO A 45 11.05 -6.13 -4.66
C PRO A 45 9.75 -5.36 -4.80
N ALA A 46 9.56 -4.39 -3.91
CA ALA A 46 8.32 -3.63 -3.84
C ALA A 46 8.55 -2.21 -3.34
N TRP A 47 7.66 -1.30 -3.75
CA TRP A 47 7.47 -0.01 -3.10
C TRP A 47 6.45 -0.19 -1.98
N ILE A 48 6.83 0.20 -0.76
CA ILE A 48 5.99 0.05 0.43
C ILE A 48 5.53 1.42 0.90
N PHE A 49 4.21 1.58 1.05
CA PHE A 49 3.57 2.82 1.46
C PHE A 49 2.99 2.63 2.85
N GLU A 50 3.46 3.43 3.82
CA GLU A 50 2.89 3.47 5.17
C GLU A 50 1.84 4.58 5.21
N CYS A 51 0.59 4.21 5.45
CA CYS A 51 -0.55 5.08 5.27
C CYS A 51 -1.38 5.24 6.53
N THR A 52 -2.03 6.38 6.65
CA THR A 52 -3.11 6.62 7.59
C THR A 52 -4.36 7.04 6.84
N ASP A 53 -5.50 6.54 7.31
CA ASP A 53 -6.82 6.95 6.83
C ASP A 53 -7.56 7.58 8.01
N LYS A 54 -7.98 8.82 7.84
CA LYS A 54 -8.73 9.56 8.84
C LYS A 54 -10.09 9.94 8.31
N ASN A 55 -11.13 9.58 9.05
CA ASN A 55 -12.49 10.00 8.75
C ASN A 55 -12.82 11.24 9.58
N SER A 56 -13.23 12.34 8.91
CA SER A 56 -13.51 13.61 9.58
C SER A 56 -14.82 13.61 10.37
N GLU A 57 -15.74 12.68 10.12
CA GLU A 57 -17.03 12.62 10.79
C GLU A 57 -16.97 11.95 12.16
N ASN A 58 -16.08 10.95 12.32
CA ASN A 58 -16.00 10.15 13.54
C ASN A 58 -14.63 10.12 14.21
N ASP A 59 -13.65 10.86 13.69
CA ASP A 59 -12.28 10.95 14.20
C ASP A 59 -11.56 9.59 14.34
N ILE A 60 -12.01 8.57 13.62
CA ILE A 60 -11.35 7.28 13.60
C ILE A 60 -10.13 7.36 12.69
N ILE A 61 -8.97 6.96 13.22
CA ILE A 61 -7.72 6.89 12.46
C ILE A 61 -7.37 5.42 12.29
N ARG A 62 -7.16 5.01 11.05
CA ARG A 62 -6.72 3.65 10.72
C ARG A 62 -5.33 3.69 10.12
N TYR A 63 -4.53 2.69 10.46
CA TYR A 63 -3.17 2.55 9.97
C TYR A 63 -3.06 1.30 9.13
N TYR A 64 -2.38 1.39 8.00
CA TYR A 64 -2.13 0.24 7.15
C TYR A 64 -0.94 0.45 6.25
N ASN A 65 -0.40 -0.66 5.75
CA ASN A 65 0.66 -0.66 4.76
C ASN A 65 0.12 -1.11 3.43
N CYS A 66 0.58 -0.48 2.36
CA CYS A 66 0.34 -0.92 1.00
C CYS A 66 1.67 -1.29 0.36
N ALA A 67 1.65 -2.21 -0.56
CA ALA A 67 2.82 -2.57 -1.33
C ALA A 67 2.48 -2.68 -2.81
N CYS A 68 3.38 -2.17 -3.64
CA CYS A 68 3.29 -2.34 -5.09
C CYS A 68 4.51 -3.15 -5.53
N LEU A 69 4.27 -4.38 -5.99
CA LEU A 69 5.35 -5.26 -6.45
C LEU A 69 5.91 -4.74 -7.77
N ILE A 70 7.23 -4.56 -7.83
CA ILE A 70 7.88 -3.93 -8.97
C ILE A 70 7.81 -4.79 -10.23
N GLU A 71 7.95 -6.10 -10.08
CA GLU A 71 8.00 -7.03 -11.21
C GLU A 71 6.62 -7.30 -11.82
N SER A 72 5.59 -7.47 -10.98
CA SER A 72 4.26 -7.84 -11.43
C SER A 72 3.28 -6.67 -11.49
N GLY A 73 3.55 -5.58 -10.78
CA GLY A 73 2.62 -4.48 -10.61
C GLY A 73 1.46 -4.76 -9.67
N GLU A 74 1.48 -5.91 -8.98
CA GLU A 74 0.43 -6.24 -8.00
C GLU A 74 0.43 -5.25 -6.85
N PHE A 75 -0.77 -4.92 -6.40
CA PHE A 75 -0.98 -3.99 -5.30
C PHE A 75 -1.64 -4.72 -4.12
N TRP A 76 -1.01 -4.62 -2.96
CA TRP A 76 -1.46 -5.29 -1.74
C TRP A 76 -1.74 -4.26 -0.64
N ILE A 77 -2.79 -4.51 0.14
CA ILE A 77 -3.14 -3.69 1.30
C ILE A 77 -3.19 -4.59 2.53
N GLU A 78 -2.52 -4.17 3.60
CA GLU A 78 -2.53 -4.88 4.86
C GLU A 78 -2.92 -3.91 5.99
N SER A 79 -3.99 -4.24 6.72
CA SER A 79 -4.41 -3.48 7.89
C SER A 79 -3.53 -3.79 9.09
N LEU A 80 -3.15 -2.77 9.81
CA LEU A 80 -2.39 -2.89 11.05
C LEU A 80 -3.28 -2.77 12.29
#